data_5fc7baf3d81c4d835cd529d7285cbe82
#
_entry.id   5fc7baf3d81c4d835cd529d7285cbe82
#
_cell.length_a   1.000
_cell.length_b   1.000
_cell.length_c   1.000
_cell.angle_alpha   90.00
_cell.angle_beta   90.00
_cell.angle_gamma   90.00
#
_symmetry.space_group_name_H-M   'P 1'
#
loop_
_entity.id
_entity.type
_entity.pdbx_description
1 polymer ?
#
loop_
_entity_poly.entity_id
_entity_poly.type
_entity_poly.pdbx_seq_one_letter_code
_entity_poly.pdbx_strand_id
1 'polypeptide(L)'
;MTAPADSAAPAASGSTATWELIEPGSVTAESKTLDVAVTRLECANGVTGELLAPMVTYEADRVIIRIDAEPLDLEAANCLGNNAVPVTVALSEPIGERALVDGGCAGADAADTAPCLSDVRASFAP
;
A
#
# COMPACT_ATOMS: atom_id res chain seq x y z
N MET A 1 -4.73 -25.71 -6.92
CA MET A 1 -5.14 -25.04 -7.01
C MET A 1 -5.40 -24.11 -7.15
N THR A 2 -5.61 -23.65 -7.13
CA THR A 2 -5.87 -22.79 -7.27
C THR A 2 -6.25 -21.83 -7.10
N ALA A 3 -6.18 -21.26 -6.76
CA ALA A 3 -6.49 -20.17 -6.52
C ALA A 3 -7.29 -19.48 -6.96
N PRO A 4 -7.76 -19.04 -6.75
CA PRO A 4 -8.55 -18.34 -7.20
C PRO A 4 -8.50 -17.15 -7.26
N ALA A 5 -8.55 -16.84 -7.23
CA ALA A 5 -8.59 -15.93 -7.34
C ALA A 5 -8.87 -14.98 -7.43
N ASP A 6 -8.83 -14.80 -7.39
CA ASP A 6 -9.10 -14.05 -7.63
C ASP A 6 -9.16 -12.87 -7.54
N SER A 7 -9.42 -12.18 -7.63
CA SER A 7 -9.74 -10.80 -7.56
C SER A 7 -9.57 -10.19 -6.21
N ALA A 8 -9.11 -10.90 -5.28
CA ALA A 8 -8.88 -10.38 -3.95
C ALA A 8 -7.62 -9.54 -3.93
N ALA A 9 -7.52 -8.64 -2.95
CA ALA A 9 -6.28 -7.91 -2.71
C ALA A 9 -5.14 -8.89 -2.50
N PRO A 10 -3.92 -8.50 -2.84
CA PRO A 10 -2.78 -9.37 -2.64
C PRO A 10 -2.66 -9.82 -1.20
N ALA A 11 -2.28 -11.08 -1.00
CA ALA A 11 -2.07 -11.60 0.33
C ALA A 11 -0.84 -10.94 0.97
N ALA A 12 -0.85 -10.86 2.29
CA ALA A 12 0.29 -10.31 3.02
C ALA A 12 1.52 -11.18 2.82
N SER A 13 2.66 -10.55 2.51
CA SER A 13 3.94 -11.22 2.39
C SER A 13 4.88 -10.85 3.54
N GLY A 14 4.50 -9.90 4.36
CA GLY A 14 5.33 -9.43 5.46
C GLY A 14 4.50 -8.65 6.45
N SER A 15 5.11 -7.71 7.14
CA SER A 15 4.42 -6.85 8.09
C SER A 15 3.65 -5.78 7.35
N THR A 16 2.46 -5.47 7.85
CA THR A 16 1.58 -4.50 7.19
C THR A 16 2.21 -3.12 7.17
N ALA A 17 2.10 -2.46 6.02
CA ALA A 17 2.46 -1.06 5.87
C ALA A 17 1.36 -0.38 5.08
N THR A 18 1.26 0.94 5.23
CA THR A 18 0.33 1.75 4.46
C THR A 18 1.15 2.73 3.63
N TRP A 19 0.52 3.29 2.59
CA TRP A 19 1.22 4.23 1.75
C TRP A 19 0.31 5.38 1.35
N GLU A 20 0.95 6.48 0.99
CA GLU A 20 0.26 7.66 0.48
C GLU A 20 1.02 8.19 -0.72
N LEU A 21 0.31 8.89 -1.59
CA LEU A 21 0.96 9.54 -2.73
C LEU A 21 1.79 10.72 -2.24
N ILE A 22 3.03 10.81 -2.72
CA ILE A 22 3.90 11.93 -2.34
C ILE A 22 3.42 13.21 -3.01
N GLU A 23 3.03 13.11 -4.30
CA GLU A 23 2.53 14.26 -5.04
C GLU A 23 1.22 13.90 -5.71
N PRO A 24 0.11 13.92 -4.96
CA PRO A 24 -1.18 13.50 -5.55
C PRO A 24 -1.55 14.30 -6.79
N GLY A 25 -1.17 15.58 -6.86
CA GLY A 25 -1.52 16.43 -8.00
C GLY A 25 -0.85 16.04 -9.30
N SER A 26 0.23 15.24 -9.24
CA SER A 26 0.91 14.82 -10.47
C SER A 26 0.40 13.48 -11.00
N VAL A 27 -0.53 12.84 -10.29
CA VAL A 27 -1.07 11.54 -10.70
C VAL A 27 -2.31 11.75 -11.53
N THR A 28 -2.38 11.07 -12.68
CA THR A 28 -3.52 11.17 -13.59
C THR A 28 -3.95 9.77 -14.01
N ALA A 29 -5.04 9.70 -14.75
CA ALA A 29 -5.53 8.42 -15.27
C ALA A 29 -4.51 7.74 -16.18
N GLU A 30 -3.63 8.51 -16.81
CA GLU A 30 -2.60 7.96 -17.69
C GLU A 30 -1.33 7.55 -16.97
N SER A 31 -1.23 7.79 -15.68
CA SER A 31 -0.01 7.49 -14.94
C SER A 31 0.27 6.00 -14.93
N LYS A 32 1.54 5.65 -15.14
CA LYS A 32 2.05 4.28 -15.04
C LYS A 32 3.19 4.17 -14.04
N THR A 33 3.52 5.28 -13.38
CA THR A 33 4.57 5.32 -12.37
C THR A 33 4.06 6.21 -11.24
N LEU A 34 4.21 5.74 -10.01
CA LEU A 34 3.73 6.45 -8.83
C LEU A 34 4.86 6.57 -7.82
N ASP A 35 4.98 7.73 -7.20
CA ASP A 35 5.88 7.93 -6.07
C ASP A 35 5.03 7.93 -4.81
N VAL A 36 5.30 6.99 -3.94
CA VAL A 36 4.52 6.81 -2.72
C VAL A 36 5.44 6.81 -1.51
N ALA A 37 4.88 7.20 -0.36
CA ALA A 37 5.57 7.16 0.91
C ALA A 37 4.96 6.03 1.73
N VAL A 38 5.79 5.08 2.14
CA VAL A 38 5.35 3.84 2.78
C VAL A 38 5.78 3.86 4.23
N THR A 39 4.85 3.52 5.13
CA THR A 39 5.10 3.53 6.57
C THR A 39 4.67 2.20 7.17
N ARG A 40 5.58 1.56 7.89
CA ARG A 40 5.26 0.33 8.65
C ARG A 40 4.21 0.65 9.70
N LEU A 41 3.24 -0.23 9.84
CA LEU A 41 2.13 0.00 10.75
C LEU A 41 2.48 -0.36 12.20
N GLU A 42 3.16 -1.49 12.42
CA GLU A 42 3.45 -1.96 13.77
C GLU A 42 4.52 -1.09 14.42
N CYS A 43 4.56 -1.12 15.75
CA CYS A 43 5.58 -0.38 16.49
C CYS A 43 6.94 -0.96 16.19
N ALA A 44 7.90 -0.11 15.82
CA ALA A 44 9.23 -0.54 15.41
C ALA A 44 10.28 0.51 15.73
N ASN A 45 10.13 1.19 16.89
CA ASN A 45 11.09 2.18 17.38
C ASN A 45 11.29 3.35 16.42
N GLY A 46 10.26 3.67 15.63
CA GLY A 46 10.32 4.79 14.70
C GLY A 46 10.92 4.47 13.35
N VAL A 47 11.19 3.19 13.05
CA VAL A 47 11.88 2.80 11.83
C VAL A 47 11.00 1.87 11.01
N THR A 48 10.69 2.28 9.77
CA THR A 48 9.94 1.43 8.86
C THR A 48 10.79 0.25 8.39
N GLY A 49 12.07 0.48 8.14
CA GLY A 49 12.97 -0.59 7.73
C GLY A 49 12.83 -0.95 6.27
N GLU A 50 13.26 -2.15 5.92
CA GLU A 50 13.25 -2.62 4.54
C GLU A 50 11.83 -2.91 4.07
N LEU A 51 11.58 -2.67 2.80
CA LEU A 51 10.28 -2.91 2.20
C LEU A 51 10.36 -4.02 1.18
N LEU A 52 9.28 -4.78 1.06
CA LEU A 52 9.17 -5.83 0.05
C LEU A 52 8.69 -5.19 -1.25
N ALA A 53 8.82 -5.94 -2.35
CA ALA A 53 8.40 -5.43 -3.65
C ALA A 53 6.90 -5.16 -3.65
N PRO A 54 6.45 -4.09 -4.31
CA PRO A 54 5.01 -3.81 -4.39
C PRO A 54 4.27 -4.94 -5.10
N MET A 55 3.08 -5.22 -4.59
CA MET A 55 2.16 -6.17 -5.20
C MET A 55 0.98 -5.39 -5.75
N VAL A 56 0.69 -5.54 -7.03
CA VAL A 56 -0.34 -4.76 -7.71
C VAL A 56 -1.39 -5.69 -8.30
N THR A 57 -2.65 -5.41 -8.00
CA THR A 57 -3.78 -6.15 -8.53
C THR A 57 -4.66 -5.18 -9.33
N TYR A 58 -4.98 -5.55 -10.56
CA TYR A 58 -5.80 -4.72 -11.44
C TYR A 58 -7.21 -5.29 -11.51
N GLU A 59 -8.19 -4.50 -11.11
CA GLU A 59 -9.60 -4.87 -11.19
C GLU A 59 -10.32 -3.86 -12.07
N ALA A 60 -11.57 -4.16 -12.41
CA ALA A 60 -12.30 -3.32 -13.36
C ALA A 60 -12.46 -1.89 -12.87
N ASP A 61 -12.62 -1.70 -11.56
CA ASP A 61 -12.92 -0.38 -10.99
C ASP A 61 -11.84 0.12 -10.05
N ARG A 62 -10.75 -0.64 -9.85
CA ARG A 62 -9.69 -0.19 -8.92
C ARG A 62 -8.38 -0.89 -9.23
N VAL A 63 -7.30 -0.22 -8.84
CA VAL A 63 -5.96 -0.77 -8.84
C VAL A 63 -5.55 -0.85 -7.39
N ILE A 64 -5.26 -2.04 -6.90
CA ILE A 64 -4.92 -2.27 -5.51
C ILE A 64 -3.41 -2.45 -5.43
N ILE A 65 -2.75 -1.62 -4.62
CA ILE A 65 -1.31 -1.70 -4.43
C ILE A 65 -1.05 -2.00 -2.97
N ARG A 66 -0.34 -3.09 -2.72
CA ARG A 66 0.07 -3.45 -1.37
C ARG A 66 1.59 -3.47 -1.31
N ILE A 67 2.16 -2.78 -0.33
CA ILE A 67 3.59 -2.75 -0.09
C ILE A 67 3.79 -3.11 1.37
N ASP A 68 4.35 -4.29 1.63
CA ASP A 68 4.61 -4.73 2.99
C ASP A 68 6.04 -4.42 3.38
N ALA A 69 6.28 -4.33 4.68
CA ALA A 69 7.62 -4.20 5.22
C ALA A 69 8.15 -5.57 5.62
N GLU A 70 9.47 -5.74 5.58
CA GLU A 70 10.05 -7.00 6.04
C GLU A 70 9.77 -7.18 7.52
N PRO A 71 9.41 -8.40 7.95
CA PRO A 71 9.20 -8.64 9.38
C PRO A 71 10.46 -8.32 10.16
N LEU A 72 10.29 -7.70 11.32
CA LEU A 72 11.37 -7.41 12.24
C LEU A 72 11.23 -8.29 13.46
N ASP A 73 12.38 -8.79 13.94
CA ASP A 73 12.42 -9.64 15.13
C ASP A 73 12.82 -8.78 16.32
N LEU A 74 11.84 -8.07 16.87
CA LEU A 74 12.06 -7.16 17.99
C LEU A 74 11.43 -7.73 19.23
N GLU A 75 12.22 -7.80 20.33
CA GLU A 75 11.68 -8.25 21.61
C GLU A 75 10.72 -7.23 22.18
N ALA A 76 11.02 -5.96 21.97
CA ALA A 76 10.16 -4.86 22.40
C ALA A 76 10.38 -3.71 21.45
N ALA A 77 9.31 -2.97 21.20
CA ALA A 77 9.39 -1.85 20.28
C ALA A 77 8.55 -0.71 20.80
N ASN A 78 9.09 0.50 20.71
CA ASN A 78 8.36 1.72 21.02
C ASN A 78 7.51 2.12 19.85
N CYS A 79 6.36 2.74 20.15
CA CYS A 79 5.44 3.23 19.13
C CYS A 79 5.69 4.72 18.92
N LEU A 80 6.81 5.04 18.30
CA LEU A 80 7.23 6.42 18.08
C LEU A 80 6.73 7.00 16.76
N GLY A 81 5.94 6.22 16.01
CA GLY A 81 5.59 6.64 14.66
C GLY A 81 6.77 6.39 13.73
N ASN A 82 6.61 5.43 12.83
CA ASN A 82 7.71 5.04 11.95
C ASN A 82 7.87 6.05 10.83
N ASN A 83 9.08 6.14 10.27
CA ASN A 83 9.35 7.07 9.20
C ASN A 83 8.72 6.59 7.88
N ALA A 84 8.34 7.55 7.05
CA ALA A 84 7.84 7.24 5.71
C ALA A 84 9.04 7.03 4.78
N VAL A 85 8.96 5.99 3.94
CA VAL A 85 10.02 5.63 3.02
C VAL A 85 9.51 5.81 1.59
N PRO A 86 10.19 6.62 0.77
CA PRO A 86 9.76 6.81 -0.62
C PRO A 86 10.01 5.56 -1.46
N VAL A 87 9.02 5.21 -2.27
CA VAL A 87 9.10 4.07 -3.19
C VAL A 87 8.47 4.48 -4.50
N THR A 88 9.10 4.09 -5.60
CA THR A 88 8.53 4.27 -6.92
C THR A 88 7.87 2.96 -7.34
N VAL A 89 6.59 3.03 -7.68
CA VAL A 89 5.81 1.86 -8.10
C VAL A 89 5.58 1.96 -9.60
N ALA A 90 6.01 0.95 -10.34
CA ALA A 90 5.78 0.88 -11.78
C ALA A 90 4.55 0.03 -12.04
N LEU A 91 3.62 0.55 -12.83
CA LEU A 91 2.40 -0.16 -13.20
C LEU A 91 2.57 -0.74 -14.60
N SER A 92 1.97 -1.90 -14.84
CA SER A 92 2.02 -2.52 -16.16
C SER A 92 1.01 -1.89 -17.12
N GLU A 93 0.04 -1.12 -16.59
CA GLU A 93 -0.94 -0.42 -17.40
C GLU A 93 -1.34 0.86 -16.67
N PRO A 94 -1.90 1.84 -17.38
CA PRO A 94 -2.33 3.09 -16.73
C PRO A 94 -3.42 2.83 -15.71
N ILE A 95 -3.54 3.75 -14.76
CA ILE A 95 -4.61 3.66 -13.75
C ILE A 95 -5.98 3.62 -14.43
N GLY A 96 -6.16 4.44 -15.46
CA GLY A 96 -7.43 4.53 -16.16
C GLY A 96 -8.49 5.17 -15.28
N GLU A 97 -9.73 4.78 -15.50
CA GLU A 97 -10.87 5.33 -14.76
C GLU A 97 -11.15 4.48 -13.52
N ARG A 98 -10.13 4.26 -12.72
CA ARG A 98 -10.21 3.39 -11.55
C ARG A 98 -9.75 4.14 -10.31
N ALA A 99 -10.09 3.60 -9.15
CA ALA A 99 -9.58 4.10 -7.89
C ALA A 99 -8.24 3.45 -7.58
N LEU A 100 -7.34 4.20 -6.97
CA LEU A 100 -6.11 3.66 -6.40
C LEU A 100 -6.37 3.31 -4.95
N VAL A 101 -6.09 2.08 -4.57
CA VAL A 101 -6.43 1.57 -3.25
C VAL A 101 -5.19 1.00 -2.58
N ASP A 102 -5.04 1.32 -1.29
CA ASP A 102 -3.95 0.78 -0.47
C ASP A 102 -4.36 -0.60 0.04
N GLY A 103 -3.75 -1.64 -0.53
CA GLY A 103 -4.05 -3.01 -0.16
C GLY A 103 -3.66 -3.36 1.27
N GLY A 104 -2.76 -2.57 1.87
CA GLY A 104 -2.39 -2.79 3.27
C GLY A 104 -3.54 -2.56 4.23
N CYS A 105 -4.55 -1.80 3.83
CA CYS A 105 -5.70 -1.53 4.68
C CYS A 105 -6.69 -2.69 4.74
N ALA A 106 -6.49 -3.73 3.94
CA ALA A 106 -7.42 -4.88 3.93
C ALA A 106 -7.27 -5.74 5.18
N GLY A 107 -6.15 -5.66 5.88
CA GLY A 107 -5.93 -6.48 7.06
C GLY A 107 -6.64 -5.94 8.29
N ALA A 108 -7.01 -6.84 9.21
CA ALA A 108 -7.72 -6.44 10.42
C ALA A 108 -6.86 -5.54 11.30
N ASP A 109 -5.54 -5.69 11.26
CA ASP A 109 -4.63 -4.88 12.06
C ASP A 109 -4.57 -3.44 11.57
N ALA A 110 -4.95 -3.18 10.33
CA ALA A 110 -4.86 -1.85 9.73
C ALA A 110 -6.22 -1.17 9.62
N ALA A 111 -7.31 -1.93 9.61
CA ALA A 111 -8.62 -1.42 9.20
C ALA A 111 -9.10 -0.24 10.04
N ASP A 112 -8.76 -0.22 11.34
CA ASP A 112 -9.24 0.83 12.24
C ASP A 112 -8.21 1.94 12.45
N THR A 113 -7.09 1.91 11.73
CA THR A 113 -6.07 2.94 11.89
C THR A 113 -6.42 4.18 11.07
N ALA A 114 -5.82 5.32 11.46
CA ALA A 114 -6.10 6.59 10.78
C ALA A 114 -5.82 6.53 9.27
N PRO A 115 -4.69 5.97 8.80
CA PRO A 115 -4.46 5.93 7.36
C PRO A 115 -5.41 5.03 6.60
N CYS A 116 -6.15 4.17 7.30
CA CYS A 116 -7.10 3.25 6.68
C CYS A 116 -8.56 3.58 6.95
N LEU A 117 -8.84 4.77 7.48
CA LEU A 117 -10.22 5.27 7.52
C LEU A 117 -10.78 5.37 6.10
N SER A 118 -9.92 5.62 5.13
CA SER A 118 -10.22 5.39 3.72
C SER A 118 -9.01 4.69 3.14
N ASP A 119 -9.23 3.65 2.35
CA ASP A 119 -8.15 2.98 1.65
C ASP A 119 -7.92 3.54 0.26
N VAL A 120 -8.75 4.51 -0.16
CA VAL A 120 -8.64 5.12 -1.48
C VAL A 120 -7.62 6.25 -1.42
N ARG A 121 -6.61 6.19 -2.28
CA ARG A 121 -5.55 7.20 -2.34
C ARG A 121 -5.77 8.20 -3.46
N ALA A 122 -6.50 7.80 -4.50
CA ALA A 122 -6.93 8.68 -5.58
C ALA A 122 -8.02 7.98 -6.34
N SER A 123 -8.86 8.73 -7.03
CA SER A 123 -9.95 8.12 -7.80
C SER A 123 -10.11 8.90 -9.10
N PHE A 124 -10.13 8.16 -10.20
CA PHE A 124 -10.35 8.72 -11.55
C PHE A 124 -11.60 8.10 -12.18
N ALA A 125 -12.44 7.50 -11.35
CA ALA A 125 -13.70 6.96 -11.84
C ALA A 125 -14.60 8.09 -12.33
N PRO A 126 -15.36 7.86 -13.43
CA PRO A 126 -16.24 8.90 -13.96
C PRO A 126 -17.38 9.23 -13.00
#